data_03909d140aca649da52bd4772739c211
#
_entry.id   03909d140aca649da52bd4772739c211
#
_cell.length_a   1.000
_cell.length_b   1.000
_cell.length_c   1.000
_cell.angle_alpha   90.00
_cell.angle_beta   90.00
_cell.angle_gamma   90.00
#
_symmetry.space_group_name_H-M   'P 1'
#
loop_
_entity.id
_entity.type
_entity.pdbx_description
1 polymer ?
#
loop_
_entity_poly.entity_id
_entity_poly.type
_entity_poly.pdbx_seq_one_letter_code
_entity_poly.pdbx_strand_id
1 'polypeptide(L)'
;MVESKKYGKEKIILLSGVFWVMTGLGMALPVLPFYIEKLLLSGGISSNTVSLHVGLITAAFPLTQFMFSSYLGSLSDKVGRRPLIIGGIAGFSVSTFIFSLGGSIALLYFSRLAAGIFTAGFVTASGAYIADKTSKEKRGKNMALLSSVAGLGLVAGPLIGNLFSKIGMQVNLSFGGLILDKFSSPFAISSVLTLVVLILYAFLLPESLSAPDKKVTQIAVTAKVPLIPNWRSLNRTFILLLALSFISQLSLSMFEGTFALHSQRLFSFGPQQMSVVFIICGSLMGLLQLGPVAWLIEKKGEKVLLPFGFIFLGIGIFMLTTSKQMGLILIYVSFISIGMAMLTPSLASLITKDSGKEYGASLGIFSSVNSLGQVTGVVIGGIIMIWSDHLAYWIVAVILLLVAYLLLTKRKLLIQKS
;
A
#
# COMPACT_ATOMS: atom_id res chain seq x y z
N MET A 1 -23.37 27.94 -7.31
CA MET A 1 -23.86 27.24 -6.10
C MET A 1 -24.32 25.78 -6.37
N VAL A 2 -25.02 25.50 -7.47
CA VAL A 2 -25.47 24.14 -7.88
C VAL A 2 -24.30 23.22 -8.24
N GLU A 3 -23.30 23.68 -9.01
CA GLU A 3 -22.10 22.90 -9.39
C GLU A 3 -21.26 22.52 -8.16
N SER A 4 -21.13 23.40 -7.18
CA SER A 4 -20.40 23.14 -5.94
C SER A 4 -21.05 22.02 -5.10
N LYS A 5 -22.40 21.96 -5.06
CA LYS A 5 -23.14 20.90 -4.37
C LYS A 5 -23.06 19.56 -5.12
N LYS A 6 -23.06 19.56 -6.46
CA LYS A 6 -22.94 18.36 -7.29
C LYS A 6 -21.57 17.71 -7.12
N TYR A 7 -20.50 18.49 -7.18
CA TYR A 7 -19.14 18.00 -6.95
C TYR A 7 -18.95 17.43 -5.53
N GLY A 8 -19.62 18.05 -4.52
CA GLY A 8 -19.59 17.52 -3.15
C GLY A 8 -20.11 16.08 -3.05
N LYS A 9 -21.19 15.75 -3.76
CA LYS A 9 -21.76 14.39 -3.81
C LYS A 9 -20.84 13.42 -4.55
N GLU A 10 -20.35 13.79 -5.73
CA GLU A 10 -19.43 12.96 -6.53
C GLU A 10 -18.15 12.62 -5.73
N LYS A 11 -17.61 13.60 -5.02
CA LYS A 11 -16.44 13.42 -4.16
C LYS A 11 -16.71 12.44 -3.02
N ILE A 12 -17.85 12.55 -2.34
CA ILE A 12 -18.23 11.63 -1.24
C ILE A 12 -18.36 10.21 -1.79
N ILE A 13 -19.01 10.03 -2.93
CA ILE A 13 -19.15 8.72 -3.59
C ILE A 13 -17.77 8.13 -3.88
N LEU A 14 -16.88 8.90 -4.52
CA LEU A 14 -15.53 8.41 -4.84
C LEU A 14 -14.75 8.04 -3.57
N LEU A 15 -14.75 8.91 -2.56
CA LEU A 15 -14.02 8.67 -1.32
C LEU A 15 -14.57 7.46 -0.55
N SER A 16 -15.89 7.29 -0.49
CA SER A 16 -16.48 6.12 0.16
C SER A 16 -16.10 4.81 -0.53
N GLY A 17 -16.09 4.80 -1.87
CA GLY A 17 -15.65 3.60 -2.59
C GLY A 17 -14.15 3.33 -2.44
N VAL A 18 -13.31 4.36 -2.44
CA VAL A 18 -11.87 4.21 -2.13
C VAL A 18 -11.70 3.61 -0.74
N PHE A 19 -12.43 4.09 0.26
CA PHE A 19 -12.42 3.51 1.61
C PHE A 19 -12.72 2.01 1.58
N TRP A 20 -13.80 1.59 0.93
CA TRP A 20 -14.21 0.19 0.90
C TRP A 20 -13.27 -0.71 0.10
N VAL A 21 -12.72 -0.25 -1.03
CA VAL A 21 -11.72 -1.00 -1.80
C VAL A 21 -10.44 -1.19 -0.98
N MET A 22 -9.98 -0.13 -0.30
CA MET A 22 -8.80 -0.22 0.57
C MET A 22 -9.07 -1.07 1.82
N THR A 23 -10.29 -1.04 2.36
CA THR A 23 -10.73 -1.96 3.42
C THR A 23 -10.62 -3.41 2.95
N GLY A 24 -11.08 -3.71 1.75
CA GLY A 24 -10.95 -5.03 1.15
C GLY A 24 -9.50 -5.51 1.02
N LEU A 25 -8.60 -4.62 0.62
CA LEU A 25 -7.15 -4.91 0.61
C LEU A 25 -6.61 -5.17 2.03
N GLY A 26 -6.99 -4.33 2.99
CA GLY A 26 -6.55 -4.45 4.38
C GLY A 26 -7.02 -5.71 5.08
N MET A 27 -8.23 -6.21 4.77
CA MET A 27 -8.75 -7.48 5.33
C MET A 27 -7.82 -8.66 5.08
N ALA A 28 -7.18 -8.67 3.91
CA ALA A 28 -6.34 -9.76 3.47
C ALA A 28 -4.98 -9.79 4.19
N LEU A 29 -4.43 -8.63 4.57
CA LEU A 29 -3.07 -8.51 5.07
C LEU A 29 -2.71 -9.47 6.22
N PRO A 30 -3.48 -9.55 7.32
CA PRO A 30 -3.11 -10.40 8.44
C PRO A 30 -3.29 -11.90 8.17
N VAL A 31 -4.05 -12.26 7.15
CA VAL A 31 -4.42 -13.66 6.84
C VAL A 31 -3.63 -14.21 5.67
N LEU A 32 -3.18 -13.34 4.77
CA LEU A 32 -2.54 -13.69 3.51
C LEU A 32 -1.38 -14.71 3.66
N PRO A 33 -0.37 -14.48 4.54
CA PRO A 33 0.74 -15.42 4.68
C PRO A 33 0.28 -16.80 5.13
N PHE A 34 -0.62 -16.87 6.10
CA PHE A 34 -1.15 -18.13 6.63
C PHE A 34 -2.00 -18.89 5.58
N TYR A 35 -2.76 -18.16 4.77
CA TYR A 35 -3.56 -18.75 3.70
C TYR A 35 -2.68 -19.37 2.62
N ILE A 36 -1.65 -18.64 2.19
CA ILE A 36 -0.68 -19.12 1.21
C ILE A 36 0.06 -20.32 1.76
N GLU A 37 0.58 -20.26 2.99
CA GLU A 37 1.27 -21.38 3.64
C GLU A 37 0.40 -22.62 3.68
N LYS A 38 -0.86 -22.52 4.13
CA LYS A 38 -1.80 -23.63 4.16
C LYS A 38 -1.97 -24.28 2.79
N LEU A 39 -2.18 -23.47 1.74
CA LEU A 39 -2.39 -23.97 0.39
C LEU A 39 -1.13 -24.63 -0.20
N LEU A 40 0.05 -24.09 0.09
CA LEU A 40 1.31 -24.65 -0.38
C LEU A 40 1.61 -26.00 0.28
N LEU A 41 1.43 -26.09 1.59
CA LEU A 41 1.65 -27.33 2.34
C LEU A 41 0.64 -28.42 1.91
N SER A 42 -0.64 -28.08 1.73
CA SER A 42 -1.65 -29.00 1.22
C SER A 42 -1.39 -29.46 -0.22
N GLY A 43 -0.71 -28.63 -1.02
CA GLY A 43 -0.25 -28.94 -2.38
C GLY A 43 1.07 -29.71 -2.47
N GLY A 44 1.63 -30.17 -1.33
CA GLY A 44 2.86 -30.97 -1.29
C GLY A 44 4.17 -30.19 -1.40
N ILE A 45 4.13 -28.86 -1.27
CA ILE A 45 5.34 -28.02 -1.28
C ILE A 45 6.07 -28.16 0.06
N SER A 46 7.39 -28.31 -0.01
CA SER A 46 8.21 -28.46 1.19
C SER A 46 8.21 -27.18 2.05
N SER A 47 8.20 -27.32 3.36
CA SER A 47 8.19 -26.20 4.32
C SER A 47 9.35 -25.21 4.12
N ASN A 48 10.49 -25.69 3.60
CA ASN A 48 11.68 -24.86 3.36
C ASN A 48 11.47 -23.80 2.26
N THR A 49 10.60 -24.09 1.27
CA THR A 49 10.34 -23.15 0.16
C THR A 49 9.07 -22.33 0.35
N VAL A 50 8.26 -22.63 1.38
CA VAL A 50 7.02 -21.91 1.68
C VAL A 50 7.25 -20.42 1.85
N SER A 51 8.26 -20.01 2.63
CA SER A 51 8.57 -18.60 2.88
C SER A 51 8.89 -17.83 1.59
N LEU A 52 9.61 -18.47 0.66
CA LEU A 52 9.92 -17.89 -0.64
C LEU A 52 8.63 -17.66 -1.46
N HIS A 53 7.77 -18.67 -1.55
CA HIS A 53 6.51 -18.55 -2.28
C HIS A 53 5.56 -17.54 -1.65
N VAL A 54 5.47 -17.49 -0.31
CA VAL A 54 4.70 -16.46 0.40
C VAL A 54 5.22 -15.07 0.03
N GLY A 55 6.53 -14.87 0.05
CA GLY A 55 7.17 -13.62 -0.36
C GLY A 55 6.86 -13.26 -1.81
N LEU A 56 7.04 -14.19 -2.75
CA LEU A 56 6.81 -13.96 -4.18
C LEU A 56 5.34 -13.71 -4.52
N ILE A 57 4.40 -14.48 -3.95
CA ILE A 57 2.96 -14.29 -4.18
C ILE A 57 2.49 -12.94 -3.59
N THR A 58 3.02 -12.56 -2.42
CA THR A 58 2.73 -11.27 -1.81
C THR A 58 3.30 -10.12 -2.66
N ALA A 59 4.51 -10.26 -3.16
CA ALA A 59 5.19 -9.26 -4.00
C ALA A 59 4.59 -9.14 -5.41
N ALA A 60 3.90 -10.16 -5.92
CA ALA A 60 3.30 -10.16 -7.26
C ALA A 60 2.30 -9.01 -7.46
N PHE A 61 1.54 -8.67 -6.40
CA PHE A 61 0.58 -7.56 -6.43
C PHE A 61 1.27 -6.19 -6.60
N PRO A 62 2.17 -5.73 -5.73
CA PRO A 62 2.83 -4.43 -5.90
C PRO A 62 3.77 -4.40 -7.10
N LEU A 63 4.28 -5.54 -7.56
CA LEU A 63 5.09 -5.62 -8.77
C LEU A 63 4.30 -5.18 -10.02
N THR A 64 3.14 -5.77 -10.23
CA THR A 64 2.29 -5.39 -11.36
C THR A 64 1.69 -3.99 -11.19
N GLN A 65 1.40 -3.57 -9.98
CA GLN A 65 1.00 -2.21 -9.69
C GLN A 65 2.09 -1.21 -10.11
N PHE A 66 3.35 -1.47 -9.78
CA PHE A 66 4.49 -0.68 -10.23
C PHE A 66 4.58 -0.61 -11.76
N MET A 67 4.54 -1.76 -12.42
CA MET A 67 4.71 -1.84 -13.88
C MET A 67 3.59 -1.15 -14.66
N PHE A 68 2.35 -1.24 -14.20
CA PHE A 68 1.18 -0.80 -14.96
C PHE A 68 0.61 0.55 -14.51
N SER A 69 0.99 1.11 -13.35
CA SER A 69 0.44 2.38 -12.85
C SER A 69 0.62 3.55 -13.81
N SER A 70 1.81 3.70 -14.38
CA SER A 70 2.11 4.79 -15.33
C SER A 70 1.32 4.62 -16.63
N TYR A 71 1.26 3.40 -17.17
CA TYR A 71 0.52 3.08 -18.39
C TYR A 71 -0.98 3.29 -18.20
N LEU A 72 -1.57 2.75 -17.14
CA LEU A 72 -3.00 2.89 -16.85
C LEU A 72 -3.39 4.32 -16.47
N GLY A 73 -2.47 5.07 -15.85
CA GLY A 73 -2.62 6.51 -15.63
C GLY A 73 -2.78 7.27 -16.96
N SER A 74 -1.88 7.05 -17.91
CA SER A 74 -1.96 7.67 -19.24
C SER A 74 -3.13 7.15 -20.07
N LEU A 75 -3.51 5.88 -19.92
CA LEU A 75 -4.69 5.32 -20.57
C LEU A 75 -5.96 5.99 -20.04
N SER A 76 -6.02 6.32 -18.73
CA SER A 76 -7.15 7.04 -18.15
C SER A 76 -7.35 8.44 -18.71
N ASP A 77 -6.27 9.09 -19.15
CA ASP A 77 -6.31 10.39 -19.85
C ASP A 77 -6.99 10.29 -21.23
N LYS A 78 -6.88 9.15 -21.89
CA LYS A 78 -7.42 8.91 -23.23
C LYS A 78 -8.86 8.40 -23.21
N VAL A 79 -9.10 7.37 -22.43
CA VAL A 79 -10.37 6.61 -22.42
C VAL A 79 -11.38 7.28 -21.47
N GLY A 80 -10.92 8.02 -20.49
CA GLY A 80 -11.71 8.61 -19.42
C GLY A 80 -11.36 7.99 -18.06
N ARG A 81 -11.68 8.74 -17.01
CA ARG A 81 -11.39 8.31 -15.63
C ARG A 81 -12.34 7.19 -15.19
N ARG A 82 -13.63 7.39 -15.44
CA ARG A 82 -14.70 6.49 -15.02
C ARG A 82 -14.52 5.05 -15.54
N PRO A 83 -14.22 4.79 -16.83
CA PRO A 83 -14.00 3.43 -17.33
C PRO A 83 -12.85 2.71 -16.62
N LEU A 84 -11.75 3.42 -16.34
CA LEU A 84 -10.60 2.85 -15.63
C LEU A 84 -10.89 2.57 -14.14
N ILE A 85 -11.66 3.44 -13.49
CA ILE A 85 -12.12 3.23 -12.10
C ILE A 85 -13.01 1.99 -12.03
N ILE A 86 -14.03 1.90 -12.90
CA ILE A 86 -14.98 0.79 -12.94
C ILE A 86 -14.28 -0.51 -13.31
N GLY A 87 -13.47 -0.51 -14.38
CA GLY A 87 -12.71 -1.68 -14.82
C GLY A 87 -11.70 -2.13 -13.77
N GLY A 88 -11.05 -1.19 -13.08
CA GLY A 88 -10.13 -1.47 -11.99
C GLY A 88 -10.79 -2.18 -10.80
N ILE A 89 -11.95 -1.69 -10.36
CA ILE A 89 -12.73 -2.33 -9.27
C ILE A 89 -13.25 -3.70 -9.71
N ALA A 90 -13.78 -3.82 -10.92
CA ALA A 90 -14.31 -5.07 -11.44
C ALA A 90 -13.21 -6.15 -11.49
N GLY A 91 -12.06 -5.81 -12.10
CA GLY A 91 -10.94 -6.73 -12.20
C GLY A 91 -10.34 -7.07 -10.83
N PHE A 92 -10.24 -6.12 -9.91
CA PHE A 92 -9.82 -6.39 -8.52
C PHE A 92 -10.78 -7.34 -7.81
N SER A 93 -12.10 -7.11 -7.91
CA SER A 93 -13.13 -7.97 -7.32
C SER A 93 -13.01 -9.41 -7.83
N VAL A 94 -12.96 -9.59 -9.15
CA VAL A 94 -12.81 -10.92 -9.78
C VAL A 94 -11.50 -11.58 -9.36
N SER A 95 -10.38 -10.87 -9.42
CA SER A 95 -9.07 -11.41 -9.04
C SER A 95 -9.03 -11.86 -7.58
N THR A 96 -9.62 -11.06 -6.67
CA THR A 96 -9.67 -11.39 -5.24
C THR A 96 -10.61 -12.58 -4.98
N PHE A 97 -11.70 -12.68 -5.72
CA PHE A 97 -12.57 -13.85 -5.68
C PHE A 97 -11.82 -15.12 -6.12
N ILE A 98 -11.15 -15.08 -7.27
CA ILE A 98 -10.32 -16.20 -7.76
C ILE A 98 -9.27 -16.59 -6.70
N PHE A 99 -8.62 -15.60 -6.04
CA PHE A 99 -7.68 -15.88 -4.98
C PHE A 99 -8.32 -16.62 -3.79
N SER A 100 -9.57 -16.28 -3.44
CA SER A 100 -10.30 -16.94 -2.34
C SER A 100 -10.62 -18.42 -2.61
N LEU A 101 -10.68 -18.80 -3.88
CA LEU A 101 -10.96 -20.20 -4.28
C LEU A 101 -9.75 -21.12 -4.03
N GLY A 102 -8.55 -20.59 -3.95
CA GLY A 102 -7.33 -21.39 -3.82
C GLY A 102 -7.03 -22.20 -5.08
N GLY A 103 -6.91 -23.48 -4.92
CA GLY A 103 -6.79 -24.45 -6.01
C GLY A 103 -5.34 -24.76 -6.36
N SER A 104 -4.63 -23.90 -7.08
CA SER A 104 -3.24 -24.12 -7.47
C SER A 104 -2.35 -22.92 -7.21
N ILE A 105 -1.05 -23.18 -7.05
CA ILE A 105 -0.02 -22.14 -6.94
C ILE A 105 -0.06 -21.16 -8.12
N ALA A 106 -0.24 -21.67 -9.34
CA ALA A 106 -0.33 -20.83 -10.53
C ALA A 106 -1.52 -19.87 -10.46
N LEU A 107 -2.66 -20.32 -9.94
CA LEU A 107 -3.86 -19.51 -9.76
C LEU A 107 -3.65 -18.40 -8.70
N LEU A 108 -2.90 -18.69 -7.63
CA LEU A 108 -2.54 -17.70 -6.61
C LEU A 108 -1.67 -16.60 -7.20
N TYR A 109 -0.63 -16.96 -7.97
CA TYR A 109 0.20 -15.97 -8.67
C TYR A 109 -0.62 -15.15 -9.66
N PHE A 110 -1.39 -15.82 -10.53
CA PHE A 110 -2.21 -15.15 -11.54
C PHE A 110 -3.17 -14.14 -10.92
N SER A 111 -3.92 -14.54 -9.90
CA SER A 111 -4.88 -13.66 -9.23
C SER A 111 -4.21 -12.46 -8.57
N ARG A 112 -3.00 -12.62 -7.98
CA ARG A 112 -2.24 -11.52 -7.38
C ARG A 112 -1.69 -10.56 -8.42
N LEU A 113 -1.13 -11.07 -9.52
CA LEU A 113 -0.68 -10.25 -10.65
C LEU A 113 -1.84 -9.45 -11.26
N ALA A 114 -2.98 -10.11 -11.50
CA ALA A 114 -4.17 -9.46 -12.03
C ALA A 114 -4.72 -8.39 -11.08
N ALA A 115 -4.84 -8.70 -9.77
CA ALA A 115 -5.30 -7.75 -8.77
C ALA A 115 -4.43 -6.48 -8.73
N GLY A 116 -3.11 -6.61 -8.86
CA GLY A 116 -2.20 -5.47 -8.90
C GLY A 116 -2.40 -4.58 -10.14
N ILE A 117 -2.59 -5.18 -11.32
CA ILE A 117 -2.89 -4.43 -12.57
C ILE A 117 -4.17 -3.61 -12.40
N PHE A 118 -5.25 -4.25 -11.98
CA PHE A 118 -6.55 -3.61 -11.86
C PHE A 118 -6.57 -2.53 -10.77
N THR A 119 -5.91 -2.78 -9.64
CA THR A 119 -5.77 -1.77 -8.57
C THR A 119 -4.93 -0.58 -9.02
N ALA A 120 -3.88 -0.79 -9.85
CA ALA A 120 -3.11 0.32 -10.43
C ALA A 120 -4.01 1.26 -11.23
N GLY A 121 -4.89 0.73 -12.08
CA GLY A 121 -5.88 1.51 -12.83
C GLY A 121 -6.85 2.27 -11.94
N PHE A 122 -7.39 1.60 -10.92
CA PHE A 122 -8.30 2.20 -9.95
C PHE A 122 -7.67 3.38 -9.19
N VAL A 123 -6.49 3.17 -8.61
CA VAL A 123 -5.82 4.16 -7.76
C VAL A 123 -5.39 5.39 -8.57
N THR A 124 -4.76 5.17 -9.72
CA THR A 124 -4.29 6.27 -10.57
C THR A 124 -5.44 7.08 -11.14
N ALA A 125 -6.50 6.43 -11.65
CA ALA A 125 -7.66 7.11 -12.18
C ALA A 125 -8.48 7.83 -11.10
N SER A 126 -8.56 7.30 -9.88
CA SER A 126 -9.22 7.96 -8.74
C SER A 126 -8.49 9.25 -8.33
N GLY A 127 -7.16 9.21 -8.29
CA GLY A 127 -6.34 10.41 -8.05
C GLY A 127 -6.53 11.46 -9.13
N ALA A 128 -6.52 11.06 -10.40
CA ALA A 128 -6.75 11.95 -11.52
C ALA A 128 -8.18 12.54 -11.52
N TYR A 129 -9.18 11.76 -11.18
CA TYR A 129 -10.57 12.22 -11.03
C TYR A 129 -10.69 13.36 -10.01
N ILE A 130 -10.06 13.20 -8.83
CA ILE A 130 -10.01 14.27 -7.81
C ILE A 130 -9.28 15.51 -8.35
N ALA A 131 -8.16 15.33 -9.06
CA ALA A 131 -7.38 16.43 -9.62
C ALA A 131 -8.18 17.23 -10.68
N ASP A 132 -8.92 16.54 -11.57
CA ASP A 132 -9.74 17.14 -12.62
C ASP A 132 -10.88 17.99 -12.06
N LYS A 133 -11.51 17.54 -10.97
CA LYS A 133 -12.68 18.20 -10.34
C LYS A 133 -12.30 19.23 -9.28
N THR A 134 -11.00 19.49 -9.07
CA THR A 134 -10.53 20.37 -7.98
C THR A 134 -9.69 21.51 -8.53
N SER A 135 -9.94 22.74 -8.04
CA SER A 135 -9.10 23.90 -8.38
C SER A 135 -7.66 23.72 -7.90
N LYS A 136 -6.70 24.38 -8.57
CA LYS A 136 -5.26 24.27 -8.28
C LYS A 136 -4.94 24.52 -6.79
N GLU A 137 -5.62 25.49 -6.16
CA GLU A 137 -5.42 25.89 -4.76
C GLU A 137 -5.89 24.83 -3.78
N LYS A 138 -6.96 24.09 -4.11
CA LYS A 138 -7.57 23.07 -3.23
C LYS A 138 -7.10 21.65 -3.56
N ARG A 139 -6.33 21.45 -4.63
CA ARG A 139 -5.88 20.13 -5.12
C ARG A 139 -5.08 19.39 -4.05
N GLY A 140 -4.11 20.04 -3.42
CA GLY A 140 -3.30 19.43 -2.37
C GLY A 140 -4.15 18.92 -1.20
N LYS A 141 -5.12 19.73 -0.73
CA LYS A 141 -6.04 19.32 0.34
C LYS A 141 -6.90 18.12 -0.03
N ASN A 142 -7.41 18.07 -1.27
CA ASN A 142 -8.26 16.99 -1.72
C ASN A 142 -7.48 15.69 -2.00
N MET A 143 -6.24 15.79 -2.48
CA MET A 143 -5.33 14.65 -2.61
C MET A 143 -4.93 14.07 -1.24
N ALA A 144 -4.63 14.94 -0.27
CA ALA A 144 -4.39 14.51 1.11
C ALA A 144 -5.60 13.80 1.71
N LEU A 145 -6.82 14.29 1.46
CA LEU A 145 -8.05 13.65 1.90
C LEU A 145 -8.24 12.27 1.25
N LEU A 146 -7.96 12.14 -0.06
CA LEU A 146 -8.00 10.86 -0.76
C LEU A 146 -7.05 9.85 -0.13
N SER A 147 -5.81 10.27 0.13
CA SER A 147 -4.79 9.42 0.77
C SER A 147 -5.18 9.04 2.21
N SER A 148 -5.74 9.98 2.98
CA SER A 148 -6.21 9.70 4.34
C SER A 148 -7.35 8.70 4.37
N VAL A 149 -8.32 8.83 3.46
CA VAL A 149 -9.45 7.89 3.34
C VAL A 149 -8.97 6.51 2.90
N ALA A 150 -8.03 6.44 1.97
CA ALA A 150 -7.39 5.19 1.56
C ALA A 150 -6.67 4.51 2.73
N GLY A 151 -5.89 5.29 3.50
CA GLY A 151 -5.20 4.80 4.70
C GLY A 151 -6.17 4.31 5.79
N LEU A 152 -7.25 5.06 6.06
CA LEU A 152 -8.28 4.64 7.01
C LEU A 152 -8.97 3.34 6.57
N GLY A 153 -9.23 3.16 5.27
CA GLY A 153 -9.76 1.92 4.74
C GLY A 153 -8.81 0.75 4.99
N LEU A 154 -7.53 0.92 4.70
CA LEU A 154 -6.51 -0.10 4.92
C LEU A 154 -6.41 -0.50 6.40
N VAL A 155 -6.52 0.45 7.32
CA VAL A 155 -6.52 0.23 8.78
C VAL A 155 -7.81 -0.46 9.26
N ALA A 156 -8.97 -0.09 8.71
CA ALA A 156 -10.25 -0.73 9.06
C ALA A 156 -10.31 -2.19 8.58
N GLY A 157 -9.56 -2.52 7.52
CA GLY A 157 -9.55 -3.84 6.91
C GLY A 157 -9.25 -4.98 7.87
N PRO A 158 -8.11 -5.00 8.60
CA PRO A 158 -7.80 -6.05 9.55
C PRO A 158 -8.85 -6.25 10.65
N LEU A 159 -9.46 -5.16 11.13
CA LEU A 159 -10.53 -5.23 12.12
C LEU A 159 -11.77 -5.94 11.56
N ILE A 160 -12.22 -5.51 10.41
CA ILE A 160 -13.38 -6.07 9.71
C ILE A 160 -13.07 -7.50 9.25
N GLY A 161 -11.88 -7.77 8.69
CA GLY A 161 -11.44 -9.10 8.27
C GLY A 161 -11.40 -10.10 9.43
N ASN A 162 -10.97 -9.68 10.64
CA ASN A 162 -10.99 -10.53 11.82
C ASN A 162 -12.42 -10.88 12.27
N LEU A 163 -13.36 -9.95 12.18
CA LEU A 163 -14.78 -10.22 12.47
C LEU A 163 -15.34 -11.28 11.50
N PHE A 164 -15.06 -11.14 10.21
CA PHE A 164 -15.53 -12.08 9.19
C PHE A 164 -14.81 -13.43 9.22
N SER A 165 -13.54 -13.47 9.61
CA SER A 165 -12.83 -14.73 9.84
C SER A 165 -13.47 -15.56 10.95
N LYS A 166 -14.00 -14.92 12.01
CA LYS A 166 -14.78 -15.59 13.06
C LYS A 166 -16.10 -16.16 12.55
N ILE A 167 -16.80 -15.45 11.68
CA ILE A 167 -18.01 -15.93 11.03
C ILE A 167 -17.70 -17.11 10.11
N GLY A 168 -16.64 -17.02 9.29
CA GLY A 168 -16.19 -18.10 8.42
C GLY A 168 -15.74 -19.37 9.14
N MET A 169 -15.32 -19.27 10.41
CA MET A 169 -15.05 -20.44 11.26
C MET A 169 -16.33 -21.23 11.65
N GLN A 170 -17.49 -20.55 11.67
CA GLN A 170 -18.76 -21.18 12.04
C GLN A 170 -19.54 -21.74 10.85
N VAL A 171 -19.19 -21.30 9.64
CA VAL A 171 -19.92 -21.63 8.40
C VAL A 171 -18.92 -22.15 7.37
N ASN A 172 -18.71 -23.48 7.35
CA ASN A 172 -18.06 -24.14 6.21
C ASN A 172 -19.05 -24.15 5.04
N LEU A 173 -19.09 -23.06 4.26
CA LEU A 173 -19.89 -22.99 3.04
C LEU A 173 -19.19 -23.79 1.94
N SER A 174 -19.70 -24.96 1.66
CA SER A 174 -19.34 -25.73 0.48
C SER A 174 -20.27 -25.34 -0.67
N PHE A 175 -19.79 -24.54 -1.61
CA PHE A 175 -20.53 -24.17 -2.80
C PHE A 175 -19.79 -24.80 -4.02
N GLY A 176 -20.39 -25.81 -4.64
CA GLY A 176 -19.82 -26.41 -5.85
C GLY A 176 -18.38 -26.96 -5.72
N GLY A 177 -17.99 -27.48 -4.54
CA GLY A 177 -16.63 -27.95 -4.25
C GLY A 177 -15.69 -26.87 -3.68
N LEU A 178 -16.18 -25.65 -3.46
CA LEU A 178 -15.45 -24.53 -2.87
C LEU A 178 -15.65 -24.53 -1.37
N ILE A 179 -14.58 -24.66 -0.60
CA ILE A 179 -14.62 -24.61 0.85
C ILE A 179 -14.15 -23.21 1.28
N LEU A 180 -15.09 -22.36 1.66
CA LEU A 180 -14.78 -21.09 2.31
C LEU A 180 -14.48 -21.37 3.79
N ASP A 181 -13.23 -21.20 4.16
CA ASP A 181 -12.75 -21.34 5.53
C ASP A 181 -12.33 -20.00 6.14
N LYS A 182 -11.80 -20.05 7.38
CA LYS A 182 -11.32 -18.86 8.09
C LYS A 182 -10.22 -18.07 7.36
N PHE A 183 -9.49 -18.70 6.44
CA PHE A 183 -8.39 -18.06 5.71
C PHE A 183 -8.85 -17.49 4.37
N SER A 184 -9.78 -18.16 3.68
CA SER A 184 -10.29 -17.73 2.38
C SER A 184 -11.44 -16.71 2.49
N SER A 185 -12.23 -16.77 3.57
CA SER A 185 -13.40 -15.92 3.78
C SER A 185 -13.10 -14.40 3.70
N PRO A 186 -12.00 -13.83 4.25
CA PRO A 186 -11.71 -12.41 4.11
C PRO A 186 -11.56 -11.97 2.64
N PHE A 187 -10.99 -12.83 1.79
CA PHE A 187 -10.84 -12.53 0.35
C PHE A 187 -12.18 -12.60 -0.39
N ALA A 188 -12.99 -13.61 -0.11
CA ALA A 188 -14.33 -13.74 -0.68
C ALA A 188 -15.21 -12.52 -0.30
N ILE A 189 -15.21 -12.12 0.96
CA ILE A 189 -15.98 -10.98 1.44
C ILE A 189 -15.45 -9.66 0.86
N SER A 190 -14.13 -9.50 0.78
CA SER A 190 -13.51 -8.36 0.09
C SER A 190 -14.00 -8.25 -1.37
N SER A 191 -14.07 -9.40 -2.08
CA SER A 191 -14.60 -9.44 -3.45
C SER A 191 -16.06 -8.99 -3.51
N VAL A 192 -16.92 -9.48 -2.61
CA VAL A 192 -18.34 -9.08 -2.56
C VAL A 192 -18.49 -7.60 -2.25
N LEU A 193 -17.75 -7.07 -1.26
CA LEU A 193 -17.79 -5.65 -0.92
C LEU A 193 -17.34 -4.77 -2.10
N THR A 194 -16.28 -5.14 -2.78
CA THR A 194 -15.82 -4.39 -3.96
C THR A 194 -16.79 -4.51 -5.13
N LEU A 195 -17.52 -5.62 -5.27
CA LEU A 195 -18.61 -5.76 -6.25
C LEU A 195 -19.77 -4.80 -5.93
N VAL A 196 -20.14 -4.65 -4.67
CA VAL A 196 -21.15 -3.65 -4.25
C VAL A 196 -20.69 -2.25 -4.61
N VAL A 197 -19.43 -1.91 -4.33
CA VAL A 197 -18.85 -0.61 -4.73
C VAL A 197 -18.87 -0.42 -6.24
N LEU A 198 -18.56 -1.47 -7.00
CA LEU A 198 -18.63 -1.46 -8.47
C LEU A 198 -20.03 -1.08 -8.96
N ILE A 199 -21.07 -1.72 -8.42
CA ILE A 199 -22.46 -1.44 -8.77
C ILE A 199 -22.81 0.02 -8.45
N LEU A 200 -22.45 0.50 -7.26
CA LEU A 200 -22.68 1.89 -6.87
C LEU A 200 -21.99 2.88 -7.82
N TYR A 201 -20.74 2.61 -8.20
CA TYR A 201 -19.99 3.49 -9.12
C TYR A 201 -20.53 3.45 -10.54
N ALA A 202 -20.99 2.29 -11.01
CA ALA A 202 -21.60 2.16 -12.34
C ALA A 202 -22.82 3.07 -12.50
N PHE A 203 -23.61 3.27 -11.43
CA PHE A 203 -24.80 4.12 -11.47
C PHE A 203 -24.55 5.56 -11.01
N LEU A 204 -23.67 5.80 -10.07
CA LEU A 204 -23.55 7.09 -9.37
C LEU A 204 -22.34 7.93 -9.75
N LEU A 205 -21.26 7.32 -10.29
CA LEU A 205 -20.03 8.05 -10.61
C LEU A 205 -20.08 8.58 -12.05
N PRO A 206 -20.17 9.91 -12.31
CA PRO A 206 -20.10 10.47 -13.65
C PRO A 206 -18.65 10.49 -14.15
N GLU A 207 -18.47 10.74 -15.46
CA GLU A 207 -17.15 11.00 -16.02
C GLU A 207 -16.64 12.39 -15.60
N SER A 208 -15.36 12.48 -15.27
CA SER A 208 -14.74 13.77 -14.90
C SER A 208 -14.14 14.50 -16.08
N LEU A 209 -13.70 13.76 -17.09
CA LEU A 209 -13.01 14.30 -18.24
C LEU A 209 -14.00 14.89 -19.26
N SER A 210 -13.86 16.20 -19.57
CA SER A 210 -14.67 16.86 -20.58
C SER A 210 -14.25 16.46 -21.99
N ALA A 211 -15.20 16.45 -22.95
CA ALA A 211 -14.92 16.07 -24.34
C ALA A 211 -13.83 16.93 -25.06
N PRO A 212 -13.70 18.23 -24.80
CA PRO A 212 -12.61 19.04 -25.33
C PRO A 212 -11.24 18.65 -24.81
N ASP A 213 -11.17 18.24 -23.53
CA ASP A 213 -9.91 17.84 -22.88
C ASP A 213 -9.36 16.54 -23.47
N LYS A 214 -10.24 15.65 -23.96
CA LYS A 214 -9.84 14.42 -24.66
C LYS A 214 -9.06 14.69 -25.95
N LYS A 215 -9.40 15.74 -26.70
CA LYS A 215 -8.69 16.12 -27.94
C LYS A 215 -7.33 16.76 -27.66
N VAL A 216 -7.23 17.61 -26.65
CA VAL A 216 -5.96 18.25 -26.25
C VAL A 216 -4.99 17.19 -25.71
N THR A 217 -5.49 16.23 -24.96
CA THR A 217 -4.69 15.13 -24.42
C THR A 217 -4.21 14.17 -25.52
N GLN A 218 -4.94 14.00 -26.63
CA GLN A 218 -4.47 13.22 -27.78
C GLN A 218 -3.18 13.77 -28.41
N ILE A 219 -2.99 15.08 -28.42
CA ILE A 219 -1.77 15.72 -28.94
C ILE A 219 -0.59 15.53 -27.95
N ALA A 220 -0.87 15.57 -26.65
CA ALA A 220 0.15 15.35 -25.62
C ALA A 220 0.57 13.88 -25.45
N VAL A 221 -0.25 12.94 -25.92
CA VAL A 221 -0.02 11.49 -25.77
C VAL A 221 0.88 10.92 -26.87
N THR A 222 1.16 11.66 -27.94
CA THR A 222 2.24 11.31 -28.89
C THR A 222 3.64 11.50 -28.29
N ALA A 223 3.78 12.27 -27.21
CA ALA A 223 4.98 12.22 -26.40
C ALA A 223 5.04 10.87 -25.67
N LYS A 224 5.93 9.97 -26.11
CA LYS A 224 6.27 8.71 -25.41
C LYS A 224 6.58 9.07 -23.97
N VAL A 225 5.63 8.83 -23.05
CA VAL A 225 5.94 8.87 -21.61
C VAL A 225 6.92 7.71 -21.40
N PRO A 226 8.19 7.98 -21.09
CA PRO A 226 9.14 6.90 -20.88
C PRO A 226 8.65 6.11 -19.66
N LEU A 227 8.52 4.79 -19.81
CA LEU A 227 8.21 3.84 -18.73
C LEU A 227 9.19 3.98 -17.55
N ILE A 228 10.39 4.49 -17.85
CA ILE A 228 11.45 4.76 -16.88
C ILE A 228 11.76 6.25 -16.92
N PRO A 229 11.66 6.96 -15.78
CA PRO A 229 12.03 8.36 -15.71
C PRO A 229 13.48 8.57 -16.16
N ASN A 230 13.76 9.71 -16.79
CA ASN A 230 15.15 10.06 -17.11
C ASN A 230 15.89 10.46 -15.82
N TRP A 231 16.48 9.48 -15.14
CA TRP A 231 17.19 9.64 -13.86
C TRP A 231 18.32 10.69 -13.93
N ARG A 232 18.84 10.96 -15.14
CA ARG A 232 19.91 11.94 -15.35
C ARG A 232 19.44 13.39 -15.23
N SER A 233 18.14 13.64 -15.35
CA SER A 233 17.56 14.98 -15.21
C SER A 233 17.14 15.32 -13.78
N LEU A 234 17.17 14.33 -12.86
CA LEU A 234 16.76 14.52 -11.48
C LEU A 234 17.91 15.14 -10.66
N ASN A 235 17.57 16.08 -9.81
CA ASN A 235 18.56 16.66 -8.91
C ASN A 235 18.98 15.68 -7.80
N ARG A 236 20.15 15.90 -7.21
CA ARG A 236 20.74 15.01 -6.20
C ARG A 236 19.85 14.88 -4.96
N THR A 237 19.19 15.96 -4.55
CA THR A 237 18.28 15.95 -3.40
C THR A 237 17.06 15.08 -3.66
N PHE A 238 16.47 15.18 -4.85
CA PHE A 238 15.32 14.38 -5.26
C PHE A 238 15.66 12.88 -5.26
N ILE A 239 16.82 12.50 -5.82
CA ILE A 239 17.30 11.11 -5.81
C ILE A 239 17.50 10.60 -4.37
N LEU A 240 18.08 11.43 -3.49
CA LEU A 240 18.24 11.08 -2.07
C LEU A 240 16.88 10.84 -1.38
N LEU A 241 15.90 11.71 -1.61
CA LEU A 241 14.55 11.55 -1.05
C LEU A 241 13.86 10.29 -1.56
N LEU A 242 14.04 9.94 -2.83
CA LEU A 242 13.56 8.67 -3.40
C LEU A 242 14.24 7.46 -2.76
N ALA A 243 15.56 7.51 -2.56
CA ALA A 243 16.29 6.43 -1.89
C ALA A 243 15.83 6.24 -0.43
N LEU A 244 15.61 7.33 0.31
CA LEU A 244 15.06 7.28 1.67
C LEU A 244 13.65 6.68 1.69
N SER A 245 12.83 7.03 0.71
CA SER A 245 11.48 6.47 0.55
C SER A 245 11.53 4.99 0.22
N PHE A 246 12.40 4.57 -0.69
CA PHE A 246 12.63 3.17 -1.02
C PHE A 246 12.98 2.36 0.24
N ILE A 247 13.97 2.82 1.02
CA ILE A 247 14.44 2.12 2.22
C ILE A 247 13.32 2.02 3.27
N SER A 248 12.56 3.10 3.51
CA SER A 248 11.46 3.07 4.47
C SER A 248 10.36 2.10 4.06
N GLN A 249 10.00 2.09 2.77
CA GLN A 249 8.95 1.23 2.25
C GLN A 249 9.37 -0.23 2.16
N LEU A 250 10.64 -0.50 1.79
CA LEU A 250 11.24 -1.83 1.85
C LEU A 250 11.15 -2.41 3.27
N SER A 251 11.49 -1.59 4.27
CA SER A 251 11.50 -2.02 5.67
C SER A 251 10.10 -2.35 6.21
N LEU A 252 9.12 -1.49 5.90
CA LEU A 252 7.73 -1.73 6.28
C LEU A 252 7.19 -2.99 5.60
N SER A 253 7.41 -3.12 4.30
CA SER A 253 6.88 -4.24 3.52
C SER A 253 7.55 -5.57 3.87
N MET A 254 8.84 -5.55 4.23
CA MET A 254 9.50 -6.73 4.81
C MET A 254 8.79 -7.15 6.11
N PHE A 255 8.54 -6.20 7.03
CA PHE A 255 7.79 -6.50 8.25
C PHE A 255 6.40 -7.06 7.94
N GLU A 256 5.61 -6.40 7.10
CA GLU A 256 4.24 -6.84 6.75
C GLU A 256 4.20 -8.22 6.10
N GLY A 257 5.17 -8.52 5.22
CA GLY A 257 5.20 -9.77 4.45
C GLY A 257 5.78 -10.96 5.20
N THR A 258 6.65 -10.74 6.18
CA THR A 258 7.39 -11.83 6.83
C THR A 258 7.04 -12.04 8.29
N PHE A 259 6.58 -11.00 9.00
CA PHE A 259 6.37 -11.09 10.44
C PHE A 259 5.28 -12.09 10.86
N ALA A 260 4.27 -12.30 10.01
CA ALA A 260 3.25 -13.32 10.27
C ALA A 260 3.85 -14.73 10.38
N LEU A 261 4.71 -15.12 9.42
CA LEU A 261 5.39 -16.42 9.45
C LEU A 261 6.45 -16.51 10.55
N HIS A 262 7.22 -15.42 10.77
CA HIS A 262 8.18 -15.33 11.85
C HIS A 262 7.52 -15.58 13.21
N SER A 263 6.44 -14.87 13.50
CA SER A 263 5.71 -14.97 14.75
C SER A 263 4.97 -16.30 14.92
N GLN A 264 4.50 -16.89 13.83
CA GLN A 264 3.91 -18.23 13.85
C GLN A 264 4.93 -19.29 14.22
N ARG A 265 6.12 -19.28 13.60
CA ARG A 265 7.18 -20.26 13.86
C ARG A 265 7.75 -20.18 15.27
N LEU A 266 8.00 -18.97 15.75
CA LEU A 266 8.70 -18.75 17.01
C LEU A 266 7.78 -18.54 18.21
N PHE A 267 6.57 -18.03 18.01
CA PHE A 267 5.66 -17.61 19.07
C PHE A 267 4.30 -18.31 18.99
N SER A 268 4.07 -19.15 17.96
CA SER A 268 2.78 -19.82 17.70
C SER A 268 1.61 -18.82 17.53
N PHE A 269 1.89 -17.63 16.98
CA PHE A 269 0.86 -16.64 16.70
C PHE A 269 0.04 -17.07 15.48
N GLY A 270 -1.27 -16.89 15.58
CA GLY A 270 -2.20 -17.11 14.47
C GLY A 270 -2.74 -15.80 13.87
N PRO A 271 -3.69 -15.91 12.92
CA PRO A 271 -4.28 -14.74 12.26
C PRO A 271 -4.91 -13.73 13.19
N GLN A 272 -5.45 -14.18 14.37
CA GLN A 272 -6.08 -13.28 15.34
C GLN A 272 -5.06 -12.35 15.99
N GLN A 273 -3.93 -12.88 16.45
CA GLN A 273 -2.83 -12.08 17.02
C GLN A 273 -2.27 -11.14 15.98
N MET A 274 -2.09 -11.61 14.75
CA MET A 274 -1.63 -10.77 13.64
C MET A 274 -2.62 -9.65 13.29
N SER A 275 -3.92 -9.90 13.38
CA SER A 275 -4.93 -8.84 13.21
C SER A 275 -4.76 -7.73 14.24
N VAL A 276 -4.51 -8.08 15.52
CA VAL A 276 -4.26 -7.09 16.58
C VAL A 276 -2.99 -6.29 16.28
N VAL A 277 -1.91 -6.94 15.85
CA VAL A 277 -0.66 -6.29 15.46
C VAL A 277 -0.90 -5.26 14.35
N PHE A 278 -1.58 -5.64 13.27
CA PHE A 278 -1.85 -4.74 12.14
C PHE A 278 -2.87 -3.64 12.47
N ILE A 279 -3.86 -3.90 13.33
CA ILE A 279 -4.79 -2.88 13.82
C ILE A 279 -4.01 -1.81 14.62
N ILE A 280 -3.16 -2.21 15.54
CA ILE A 280 -2.34 -1.26 16.32
C ILE A 280 -1.40 -0.50 15.38
N CYS A 281 -0.71 -1.21 14.48
CA CYS A 281 0.20 -0.61 13.52
C CYS A 281 -0.49 0.47 12.69
N GLY A 282 -1.57 0.13 12.01
CA GLY A 282 -2.27 1.02 11.12
C GLY A 282 -3.03 2.13 11.84
N SER A 283 -3.71 1.82 12.96
CA SER A 283 -4.46 2.83 13.72
C SER A 283 -3.54 3.89 14.31
N LEU A 284 -2.43 3.47 14.93
CA LEU A 284 -1.46 4.40 15.51
C LEU A 284 -0.79 5.26 14.42
N MET A 285 -0.40 4.65 13.30
CA MET A 285 0.16 5.37 12.16
C MET A 285 -0.83 6.41 11.62
N GLY A 286 -2.09 6.04 11.42
CA GLY A 286 -3.14 6.94 10.93
C GLY A 286 -3.45 8.09 11.90
N LEU A 287 -3.64 7.79 13.19
CA LEU A 287 -3.90 8.80 14.21
C LEU A 287 -2.75 9.81 14.37
N LEU A 288 -1.51 9.33 14.33
CA LEU A 288 -0.34 10.20 14.41
C LEU A 288 -0.20 11.10 13.18
N GLN A 289 -0.50 10.59 11.98
CA GLN A 289 -0.45 11.37 10.75
C GLN A 289 -1.52 12.46 10.69
N LEU A 290 -2.72 12.21 11.22
CA LEU A 290 -3.84 13.17 11.21
C LEU A 290 -3.63 14.38 12.14
N GLY A 291 -2.89 14.22 13.21
CA GLY A 291 -2.71 15.28 14.21
C GLY A 291 -1.26 15.55 14.60
N PRO A 292 -0.65 14.75 15.49
CA PRO A 292 0.65 15.08 16.09
C PRO A 292 1.78 15.28 15.08
N VAL A 293 1.87 14.42 14.05
CA VAL A 293 2.92 14.51 13.03
C VAL A 293 2.69 15.70 12.10
N ALA A 294 1.45 15.98 11.70
CA ALA A 294 1.12 17.17 10.92
C ALA A 294 1.53 18.45 11.66
N TRP A 295 1.21 18.55 12.96
CA TRP A 295 1.62 19.68 13.81
C TRP A 295 3.15 19.78 13.95
N LEU A 296 3.86 18.64 14.10
CA LEU A 296 5.32 18.64 14.16
C LEU A 296 5.96 19.10 12.84
N ILE A 297 5.39 18.70 11.70
CA ILE A 297 5.84 19.13 10.37
C ILE A 297 5.69 20.66 10.24
N GLU A 298 4.55 21.21 10.63
CA GLU A 298 4.31 22.66 10.59
C GLU A 298 5.29 23.42 11.50
N LYS A 299 5.56 22.92 12.72
CA LYS A 299 6.38 23.58 13.71
C LYS A 299 7.88 23.44 13.50
N LYS A 300 8.36 22.26 13.07
CA LYS A 300 9.80 21.92 13.00
C LYS A 300 10.29 21.61 11.58
N GLY A 301 9.39 21.46 10.63
CA GLY A 301 9.69 21.11 9.24
C GLY A 301 9.96 19.62 9.04
N GLU A 302 9.73 19.15 7.83
CA GLU A 302 9.82 17.72 7.43
C GLU A 302 11.22 17.15 7.63
N LYS A 303 12.27 17.93 7.31
CA LYS A 303 13.68 17.47 7.36
C LYS A 303 14.12 17.04 8.77
N VAL A 304 13.55 17.65 9.81
CA VAL A 304 13.87 17.31 11.18
C VAL A 304 13.27 15.97 11.59
N LEU A 305 12.11 15.60 11.02
CA LEU A 305 11.40 14.36 11.38
C LEU A 305 12.05 13.12 10.76
N LEU A 306 12.74 13.24 9.61
CA LEU A 306 13.31 12.11 8.91
C LEU A 306 14.25 11.25 9.76
N PRO A 307 15.30 11.79 10.41
CA PRO A 307 16.21 10.97 11.22
C PRO A 307 15.50 10.28 12.38
N PHE A 308 14.58 10.97 13.06
CA PHE A 308 13.80 10.36 14.16
C PHE A 308 12.87 9.25 13.63
N GLY A 309 12.24 9.45 12.47
CA GLY A 309 11.43 8.42 11.83
C GLY A 309 12.23 7.14 11.55
N PHE A 310 13.45 7.26 11.02
CA PHE A 310 14.34 6.11 10.78
C PHE A 310 14.83 5.46 12.09
N ILE A 311 15.08 6.23 13.16
CA ILE A 311 15.44 5.68 14.48
C ILE A 311 14.28 4.84 15.03
N PHE A 312 13.07 5.40 15.08
CA PHE A 312 11.92 4.68 15.59
C PHE A 312 11.64 3.41 14.78
N LEU A 313 11.67 3.50 13.45
CA LEU A 313 11.47 2.35 12.58
C LEU A 313 12.54 1.27 12.80
N GLY A 314 13.82 1.66 12.87
CA GLY A 314 14.95 0.74 13.06
C GLY A 314 14.90 0.04 14.43
N ILE A 315 14.65 0.79 15.52
CA ILE A 315 14.51 0.23 16.86
C ILE A 315 13.32 -0.74 16.91
N GLY A 316 12.15 -0.34 16.35
CA GLY A 316 10.95 -1.17 16.33
C GLY A 316 11.20 -2.50 15.63
N ILE A 317 11.80 -2.48 14.44
CA ILE A 317 12.10 -3.69 13.66
C ILE A 317 13.11 -4.58 14.40
N PHE A 318 14.18 -4.02 14.97
CA PHE A 318 15.15 -4.78 15.73
C PHE A 318 14.51 -5.50 16.92
N MET A 319 13.71 -4.78 17.69
CA MET A 319 13.11 -5.29 18.91
C MET A 319 12.07 -6.38 18.70
N LEU A 320 11.45 -6.48 17.49
CA LEU A 320 10.50 -7.55 17.17
C LEU A 320 11.09 -8.97 17.36
N THR A 321 12.41 -9.10 17.29
CA THR A 321 13.09 -10.39 17.42
C THR A 321 13.46 -10.74 18.87
N THR A 322 13.26 -9.83 19.83
CA THR A 322 13.77 -9.95 21.20
C THR A 322 12.77 -10.52 22.20
N SER A 323 11.48 -10.54 21.88
CA SER A 323 10.44 -10.98 22.82
C SER A 323 9.36 -11.81 22.14
N LYS A 324 8.79 -12.73 22.94
CA LYS A 324 7.63 -13.55 22.59
C LYS A 324 6.31 -13.03 23.19
N GLN A 325 6.40 -12.05 24.09
CA GLN A 325 5.22 -11.51 24.78
C GLN A 325 4.45 -10.55 23.88
N MET A 326 3.16 -10.80 23.69
CA MET A 326 2.28 -9.99 22.86
C MET A 326 2.32 -8.49 23.23
N GLY A 327 2.31 -8.17 24.53
CA GLY A 327 2.36 -6.79 25.01
C GLY A 327 3.62 -6.04 24.56
N LEU A 328 4.79 -6.68 24.62
CA LEU A 328 6.05 -6.10 24.14
C LEU A 328 6.07 -5.98 22.62
N ILE A 329 5.56 -6.97 21.89
CA ILE A 329 5.44 -6.91 20.44
C ILE A 329 4.58 -5.71 20.01
N LEU A 330 3.45 -5.43 20.69
CA LEU A 330 2.63 -4.26 20.40
C LEU A 330 3.36 -2.94 20.65
N ILE A 331 4.22 -2.86 21.69
CA ILE A 331 5.09 -1.70 21.92
C ILE A 331 6.08 -1.55 20.74
N TYR A 332 6.73 -2.63 20.31
CA TYR A 332 7.70 -2.60 19.22
C TYR A 332 7.06 -2.20 17.88
N VAL A 333 5.87 -2.72 17.60
CA VAL A 333 5.06 -2.32 16.45
C VAL A 333 4.64 -0.86 16.54
N SER A 334 4.40 -0.33 17.74
CA SER A 334 4.12 1.10 17.93
C SER A 334 5.32 1.98 17.54
N PHE A 335 6.56 1.53 17.80
CA PHE A 335 7.77 2.22 17.30
C PHE A 335 7.81 2.23 15.76
N ILE A 336 7.50 1.09 15.11
CA ILE A 336 7.41 1.02 13.64
C ILE A 336 6.38 2.03 13.12
N SER A 337 5.21 2.06 13.74
CA SER A 337 4.10 2.96 13.38
C SER A 337 4.47 4.44 13.52
N ILE A 338 5.13 4.82 14.62
CA ILE A 338 5.63 6.18 14.86
C ILE A 338 6.65 6.55 13.78
N GLY A 339 7.59 5.65 13.49
CA GLY A 339 8.59 5.84 12.45
C GLY A 339 7.96 6.12 11.08
N MET A 340 7.06 5.24 10.64
CA MET A 340 6.38 5.38 9.35
C MET A 340 5.42 6.58 9.30
N ALA A 341 4.77 6.90 10.41
CA ALA A 341 3.93 8.10 10.50
C ALA A 341 4.72 9.39 10.26
N MET A 342 5.98 9.44 10.72
CA MET A 342 6.88 10.57 10.46
C MET A 342 7.45 10.56 9.03
N LEU A 343 7.87 9.39 8.52
CA LEU A 343 8.59 9.28 7.24
C LEU A 343 7.67 9.53 6.03
N THR A 344 6.53 8.86 5.97
CA THR A 344 5.66 8.87 4.78
C THR A 344 5.21 10.27 4.38
N PRO A 345 4.58 11.10 5.26
CA PRO A 345 4.14 12.43 4.87
C PRO A 345 5.31 13.40 4.67
N SER A 346 6.39 13.25 5.44
CA SER A 346 7.57 14.12 5.30
C SER A 346 8.27 13.92 3.95
N LEU A 347 8.47 12.68 3.51
CA LEU A 347 9.07 12.37 2.22
C LEU A 347 8.18 12.81 1.06
N ALA A 348 6.88 12.53 1.12
CA ALA A 348 5.92 12.97 0.11
C ALA A 348 5.90 14.50 -0.03
N SER A 349 5.90 15.23 1.09
CA SER A 349 5.93 16.68 1.11
C SER A 349 7.23 17.25 0.53
N LEU A 350 8.38 16.70 0.92
CA LEU A 350 9.69 17.15 0.42
C LEU A 350 9.85 16.90 -1.08
N ILE A 351 9.39 15.74 -1.58
CA ILE A 351 9.42 15.41 -3.00
C ILE A 351 8.54 16.36 -3.80
N THR A 352 7.35 16.70 -3.32
CA THR A 352 6.48 17.65 -4.01
C THR A 352 7.02 19.08 -3.98
N LYS A 353 7.69 19.50 -2.90
CA LYS A 353 8.35 20.81 -2.82
C LYS A 353 9.54 20.95 -3.78
N ASP A 354 10.28 19.87 -3.99
CA ASP A 354 11.47 19.85 -4.85
C ASP A 354 11.14 19.71 -6.36
N SER A 355 9.91 19.30 -6.71
CA SER A 355 9.49 19.01 -8.09
C SER A 355 9.07 20.22 -8.94
N GLY A 356 9.05 21.43 -8.38
CA GLY A 356 8.67 22.64 -9.10
C GLY A 356 7.20 22.61 -9.57
N LYS A 357 6.95 22.66 -10.89
CA LYS A 357 5.58 22.70 -11.44
C LYS A 357 5.02 21.34 -11.84
N GLU A 358 5.83 20.27 -11.85
CA GLU A 358 5.45 18.93 -12.33
C GLU A 358 5.10 17.96 -11.19
N TYR A 359 4.11 18.33 -10.39
CA TYR A 359 3.71 17.54 -9.20
C TYR A 359 3.26 16.12 -9.56
N GLY A 360 2.53 15.92 -10.66
CA GLY A 360 1.99 14.62 -11.06
C GLY A 360 3.09 13.61 -11.41
N ALA A 361 4.06 14.04 -12.23
CA ALA A 361 5.20 13.19 -12.61
C ALA A 361 6.03 12.80 -11.39
N SER A 362 6.32 13.76 -10.50
CA SER A 362 7.11 13.50 -9.29
C SER A 362 6.44 12.57 -8.30
N LEU A 363 5.13 12.71 -8.09
CA LEU A 363 4.34 11.78 -7.28
C LEU A 363 4.24 10.40 -7.95
N GLY A 364 4.20 10.34 -9.28
CA GLY A 364 4.25 9.09 -10.04
C GLY A 364 5.57 8.34 -9.80
N ILE A 365 6.70 9.03 -9.91
CA ILE A 365 8.03 8.46 -9.63
C ILE A 365 8.12 8.00 -8.16
N PHE A 366 7.67 8.84 -7.23
CA PHE A 366 7.63 8.50 -5.80
C PHE A 366 6.80 7.24 -5.53
N SER A 367 5.61 7.14 -6.11
CA SER A 367 4.75 5.96 -6.00
C SER A 367 5.41 4.71 -6.58
N SER A 368 6.05 4.84 -7.75
CA SER A 368 6.79 3.73 -8.36
C SER A 368 7.94 3.24 -7.49
N VAL A 369 8.72 4.16 -6.92
CA VAL A 369 9.84 3.81 -6.02
C VAL A 369 9.33 3.14 -4.74
N ASN A 370 8.20 3.60 -4.19
CA ASN A 370 7.56 2.96 -3.04
C ASN A 370 7.12 1.53 -3.37
N SER A 371 6.48 1.32 -4.51
CA SER A 371 6.07 -0.02 -4.95
C SER A 371 7.27 -0.94 -5.19
N LEU A 372 8.37 -0.41 -5.73
CA LEU A 372 9.63 -1.15 -5.86
C LEU A 372 10.19 -1.54 -4.49
N GLY A 373 10.15 -0.63 -3.51
CA GLY A 373 10.52 -0.91 -2.12
C GLY A 373 9.65 -2.02 -1.52
N GLN A 374 8.34 -1.99 -1.77
CA GLN A 374 7.41 -3.03 -1.32
C GLN A 374 7.77 -4.41 -1.88
N VAL A 375 7.97 -4.50 -3.19
CA VAL A 375 8.37 -5.77 -3.85
C VAL A 375 9.67 -6.28 -3.26
N THR A 376 10.67 -5.41 -3.20
CA THR A 376 12.01 -5.76 -2.74
C THR A 376 12.02 -6.22 -1.28
N GLY A 377 11.27 -5.53 -0.42
CA GLY A 377 11.19 -5.84 1.01
C GLY A 377 10.60 -7.22 1.27
N VAL A 378 9.47 -7.53 0.64
CA VAL A 378 8.80 -8.83 0.80
C VAL A 378 9.64 -9.97 0.23
N VAL A 379 10.21 -9.79 -0.97
CA VAL A 379 11.01 -10.83 -1.65
C VAL A 379 12.32 -11.09 -0.90
N ILE A 380 13.08 -10.05 -0.59
CA ILE A 380 14.35 -10.19 0.14
C ILE A 380 14.11 -10.75 1.54
N GLY A 381 13.08 -10.26 2.24
CA GLY A 381 12.68 -10.78 3.54
C GLY A 381 12.36 -12.27 3.48
N GLY A 382 11.54 -12.70 2.52
CA GLY A 382 11.19 -14.11 2.32
C GLY A 382 12.40 -14.99 1.99
N ILE A 383 13.35 -14.51 1.16
CA ILE A 383 14.58 -15.22 0.83
C ILE A 383 15.48 -15.38 2.07
N ILE A 384 15.72 -14.30 2.82
CA ILE A 384 16.59 -14.35 3.99
C ILE A 384 16.02 -15.27 5.09
N MET A 385 14.69 -15.33 5.21
CA MET A 385 14.02 -16.23 6.18
C MET A 385 14.26 -17.72 5.90
N ILE A 386 14.72 -18.11 4.71
CA ILE A 386 15.14 -19.49 4.42
C ILE A 386 16.35 -19.89 5.31
N TRP A 387 17.24 -18.94 5.57
CA TRP A 387 18.46 -19.18 6.34
C TRP A 387 18.33 -18.84 7.82
N SER A 388 17.57 -17.77 8.15
CA SER A 388 17.39 -17.34 9.56
C SER A 388 16.16 -16.46 9.71
N ASP A 389 15.34 -16.79 10.70
CA ASP A 389 14.13 -16.04 11.05
C ASP A 389 14.41 -14.63 11.59
N HIS A 390 15.64 -14.35 12.08
CA HIS A 390 16.01 -13.05 12.67
C HIS A 390 16.86 -12.15 11.76
N LEU A 391 17.63 -12.76 10.87
CA LEU A 391 18.69 -12.05 10.12
C LEU A 391 18.15 -10.89 9.27
N ALA A 392 16.99 -11.06 8.62
CA ALA A 392 16.37 -10.02 7.80
C ALA A 392 16.07 -8.75 8.62
N TYR A 393 15.52 -8.93 9.82
CA TYR A 393 15.18 -7.83 10.73
C TYR A 393 16.43 -7.09 11.21
N TRP A 394 17.49 -7.81 11.55
CA TRP A 394 18.74 -7.20 12.02
C TRP A 394 19.43 -6.40 10.92
N ILE A 395 19.55 -6.96 9.71
CA ILE A 395 20.14 -6.25 8.56
C ILE A 395 19.39 -4.95 8.30
N VAL A 396 18.06 -5.01 8.20
CA VAL A 396 17.25 -3.82 7.91
C VAL A 396 17.34 -2.81 9.04
N ALA A 397 17.31 -3.23 10.30
CA ALA A 397 17.44 -2.35 11.45
C ALA A 397 18.79 -1.61 11.44
N VAL A 398 19.89 -2.30 11.15
CA VAL A 398 21.22 -1.68 11.02
C VAL A 398 21.24 -0.65 9.90
N ILE A 399 20.68 -0.96 8.73
CA ILE A 399 20.59 -0.02 7.61
C ILE A 399 19.80 1.23 8.02
N LEU A 400 18.65 1.08 8.67
CA LEU A 400 17.80 2.20 9.11
C LEU A 400 18.52 3.10 10.13
N LEU A 401 19.20 2.51 11.11
CA LEU A 401 19.96 3.26 12.11
C LEU A 401 21.17 3.96 11.50
N LEU A 402 21.84 3.33 10.53
CA LEU A 402 22.92 3.96 9.77
C LEU A 402 22.41 5.16 8.96
N VAL A 403 21.27 5.02 8.27
CA VAL A 403 20.62 6.12 7.55
C VAL A 403 20.28 7.26 8.51
N ALA A 404 19.71 6.97 9.67
CA ALA A 404 19.40 7.97 10.69
C ALA A 404 20.66 8.72 11.17
N TYR A 405 21.75 7.99 11.45
CA TYR A 405 23.04 8.55 11.82
C TYR A 405 23.60 9.49 10.73
N LEU A 406 23.55 9.06 9.46
CA LEU A 406 24.00 9.89 8.34
C LEU A 406 23.17 11.16 8.17
N LEU A 407 21.86 11.10 8.39
CA LEU A 407 20.96 12.27 8.34
C LEU A 407 21.22 13.25 9.49
N LEU A 408 21.58 12.76 10.68
CA LEU A 408 21.92 13.60 11.84
C LEU A 408 23.27 14.29 11.66
N THR A 409 24.29 13.56 11.18
CA THR A 409 25.66 14.07 11.07
C THR A 409 25.86 14.95 9.84
N LYS A 410 25.21 14.61 8.72
CA LYS A 410 25.32 15.33 7.45
C LYS A 410 24.08 16.14 7.13
N ARG A 411 23.59 16.94 8.07
CA ARG A 411 22.42 17.83 7.86
C ARG A 411 22.49 18.70 6.61
N LYS A 412 23.70 19.04 6.14
CA LYS A 412 23.95 19.78 4.88
C LYS A 412 23.52 19.03 3.62
N LEU A 413 23.37 17.69 3.65
CA LEU A 413 22.89 16.92 2.51
C LEU A 413 21.44 17.23 2.12
N LEU A 414 20.63 17.65 3.10
CA LEU A 414 19.23 18.03 2.89
C LEU A 414 19.05 19.55 2.75
N ILE A 415 20.12 20.35 3.00
CA ILE A 415 20.10 21.81 2.90
C ILE A 415 20.82 22.16 1.59
N GLN A 416 20.14 22.04 0.46
CA GLN A 416 20.55 22.76 -0.72
C GLN A 416 19.99 24.17 -0.62
N LYS A 417 20.83 25.19 -0.85
CA LYS A 417 20.47 26.60 -0.84
C LYS A 417 19.22 26.79 -1.74
N SER A 418 18.15 27.29 -1.16
CA SER A 418 17.07 27.96 -1.88
C SER A 418 17.59 29.21 -2.59
#